data_c5a18d6bec3076ca42ec67d28cea1d15
#
_entry.id   c5a18d6bec3076ca42ec67d28cea1d15
#
_cell.length_a   1.000
_cell.length_b   1.000
_cell.length_c   1.000
_cell.angle_alpha   90.00
_cell.angle_beta   90.00
_cell.angle_gamma   90.00
#
_symmetry.space_group_name_H-M   'P 1'
#
loop_
_entity.id
_entity.type
_entity.pdbx_description
1 polymer ?
#
loop_
_entity_poly.entity_id
_entity_poly.type
_entity_poly.pdbx_seq_one_letter_code
_entity_poly.pdbx_strand_id
1 'polypeptide(L)'
;MNAPAENFYLLNDPKILTEHMLHVLWERNQLKPFFSTEDNLFSPSAVLLLLGQQCGENKTSSEPCLILNKRSRKVRQPGDLCCPGGSVSPRLDACLSTLLTLPGFPLMRWPCWSQWRDRYPDEARMLKLLFATGLRECFEEMRLNPFGVQLMGPLPPRRLLMFRRVIFPMAAWIPRQKRFAVNWEVEKVVYIPLRYLLNPDSHACYRVQFTPYIERKLHRKTQDFPCIVYKNQNENELLWGATYHIVIGFLEMIFGFKPPDMASLSVIHGVMEENYLTGSG
;
A
#
# COMPACT_ATOMS: atom_id res chain seq x y z
N MET A 1 11.22 -9.68 -22.10
CA MET A 1 12.54 -9.33 -21.52
C MET A 1 12.41 -9.38 -20.02
N ASN A 2 13.14 -10.27 -19.36
CA ASN A 2 13.10 -10.46 -17.91
C ASN A 2 13.55 -9.18 -17.22
N ALA A 3 12.89 -8.84 -16.08
CA ALA A 3 13.35 -7.77 -15.21
C ALA A 3 14.85 -7.98 -14.93
N PRO A 4 15.64 -6.92 -14.89
CA PRO A 4 17.07 -7.06 -14.65
C PRO A 4 17.27 -7.76 -13.29
N ALA A 5 17.99 -8.86 -13.32
CA ALA A 5 18.35 -9.65 -12.14
C ALA A 5 19.19 -8.85 -11.11
N GLU A 6 19.53 -7.61 -11.44
CA GLU A 6 20.50 -6.79 -10.72
C GLU A 6 20.07 -6.40 -9.29
N ASN A 7 18.78 -6.30 -8.98
CA ASN A 7 18.31 -5.82 -7.69
C ASN A 7 17.70 -6.90 -6.77
N PHE A 8 17.64 -8.15 -7.21
CA PHE A 8 17.14 -9.25 -6.35
C PHE A 8 18.02 -9.51 -5.11
N TYR A 9 19.28 -9.15 -5.13
CA TYR A 9 20.18 -9.28 -3.99
C TYR A 9 19.72 -8.46 -2.78
N LEU A 10 18.97 -7.36 -3.00
CA LEU A 10 18.41 -6.53 -1.94
C LEU A 10 17.45 -7.32 -1.02
N LEU A 11 16.81 -8.36 -1.55
CA LEU A 11 15.88 -9.19 -0.79
C LEU A 11 16.59 -10.10 0.22
N ASN A 12 17.90 -10.28 0.11
CA ASN A 12 18.67 -11.19 0.97
C ASN A 12 19.13 -10.51 2.27
N ASP A 13 19.17 -9.15 2.28
CA ASP A 13 19.56 -8.37 3.46
C ASP A 13 18.58 -7.21 3.70
N PRO A 14 17.75 -7.30 4.74
CA PRO A 14 16.79 -6.27 5.10
C PRO A 14 17.42 -4.90 5.40
N LYS A 15 18.65 -4.88 5.87
CA LYS A 15 19.36 -3.62 6.13
C LYS A 15 19.71 -2.92 4.83
N ILE A 16 20.30 -3.65 3.88
CA ILE A 16 20.62 -3.12 2.55
C ILE A 16 19.33 -2.68 1.84
N LEU A 17 18.26 -3.47 1.93
CA LEU A 17 16.97 -3.12 1.35
C LEU A 17 16.41 -1.82 1.94
N THR A 18 16.43 -1.65 3.26
CA THR A 18 15.89 -0.44 3.91
C THR A 18 16.73 0.79 3.62
N GLU A 19 18.05 0.68 3.58
CA GLU A 19 18.97 1.75 3.19
C GLU A 19 18.73 2.17 1.73
N HIS A 20 18.59 1.20 0.82
CA HIS A 20 18.28 1.46 -0.58
C HIS A 20 16.90 2.14 -0.76
N MET A 21 15.86 1.66 -0.06
CA MET A 21 14.55 2.31 -0.08
C MET A 21 14.60 3.76 0.39
N LEU A 22 15.28 4.03 1.49
CA LEU A 22 15.45 5.40 2.00
C LEU A 22 16.11 6.31 0.97
N HIS A 23 17.19 5.85 0.34
CA HIS A 23 17.92 6.60 -0.66
C HIS A 23 17.07 6.89 -1.90
N VAL A 24 16.49 5.87 -2.52
CA VAL A 24 15.68 6.01 -3.74
C VAL A 24 14.45 6.89 -3.51
N LEU A 25 13.73 6.69 -2.41
CA LEU A 25 12.55 7.50 -2.10
C LEU A 25 12.91 8.94 -1.76
N TRP A 26 14.06 9.18 -1.11
CA TRP A 26 14.56 10.52 -0.88
C TRP A 26 14.89 11.26 -2.18
N GLU A 27 15.70 10.67 -3.06
CA GLU A 27 16.08 11.30 -4.33
C GLU A 27 14.88 11.61 -5.21
N ARG A 28 13.96 10.63 -5.33
CA ARG A 28 12.75 10.82 -6.12
C ARG A 28 11.91 11.99 -5.62
N ASN A 29 11.71 12.11 -4.33
CA ASN A 29 10.87 13.15 -3.73
C ASN A 29 11.50 14.54 -3.81
N GLN A 30 12.80 14.63 -4.07
CA GLN A 30 13.43 15.92 -4.41
C GLN A 30 13.10 16.40 -5.82
N LEU A 31 12.78 15.48 -6.73
CA LEU A 31 12.52 15.77 -8.15
C LEU A 31 11.04 16.13 -8.41
N LYS A 32 10.12 15.61 -7.62
CA LYS A 32 8.68 15.81 -7.81
C LYS A 32 8.00 16.00 -6.47
N PRO A 33 7.17 17.05 -6.32
CA PRO A 33 6.40 17.24 -5.11
C PRO A 33 5.49 16.03 -4.86
N PHE A 34 5.39 15.65 -3.61
CA PHE A 34 4.54 14.57 -3.14
C PHE A 34 3.06 15.00 -3.09
N PHE A 35 2.79 16.30 -3.00
CA PHE A 35 1.47 16.90 -2.92
C PHE A 35 1.29 17.95 -4.02
N SER A 36 0.12 17.99 -4.66
CA SER A 36 -0.24 19.01 -5.64
C SER A 36 -1.51 19.76 -5.21
N THR A 37 -1.66 21.02 -5.70
CA THR A 37 -2.86 21.82 -5.43
C THR A 37 -4.15 21.19 -5.96
N GLU A 38 -4.07 20.41 -7.03
CA GLU A 38 -5.21 19.67 -7.59
C GLU A 38 -5.73 18.58 -6.67
N ASP A 39 -4.89 18.07 -5.76
CA ASP A 39 -5.28 17.04 -4.80
C ASP A 39 -6.27 17.56 -3.76
N ASN A 40 -6.33 18.89 -3.55
CA ASN A 40 -7.32 19.55 -2.68
C ASN A 40 -8.78 19.38 -3.14
N LEU A 41 -9.02 19.00 -4.40
CA LEU A 41 -10.35 18.74 -4.93
C LEU A 41 -10.91 17.37 -4.48
N PHE A 42 -10.11 16.55 -3.83
CA PHE A 42 -10.43 15.20 -3.41
C PHE A 42 -10.34 15.06 -1.90
N SER A 43 -11.13 14.14 -1.34
CA SER A 43 -11.00 13.77 0.06
C SER A 43 -9.70 12.99 0.29
N PRO A 44 -8.79 13.47 1.14
CA PRO A 44 -7.51 12.80 1.36
C PRO A 44 -7.68 11.52 2.19
N SER A 45 -6.92 10.51 1.81
CA SER A 45 -6.75 9.26 2.56
C SER A 45 -5.28 8.93 2.61
N ALA A 46 -4.82 8.39 3.73
CA ALA A 46 -3.46 7.96 3.92
C ALA A 46 -3.40 6.45 4.12
N VAL A 47 -2.49 5.78 3.43
CA VAL A 47 -2.26 4.34 3.58
C VAL A 47 -0.79 4.06 3.78
N LEU A 48 -0.48 3.02 4.55
CA LEU A 48 0.89 2.56 4.72
C LEU A 48 1.12 1.31 3.84
N LEU A 49 2.06 1.43 2.90
CA LEU A 49 2.62 0.25 2.24
C LEU A 49 3.59 -0.38 3.24
N LEU A 50 3.06 -1.30 4.04
CA LEU A 50 3.79 -1.92 5.13
C LEU A 50 4.68 -3.04 4.62
N LEU A 51 5.94 -2.97 4.98
CA LEU A 51 6.95 -3.97 4.68
C LEU A 51 7.53 -4.51 5.98
N GLY A 52 7.88 -5.79 6.00
CA GLY A 52 8.47 -6.40 7.18
C GLY A 52 9.15 -7.72 6.85
N GLN A 53 9.66 -8.38 7.88
CA GLN A 53 10.18 -9.72 7.76
C GLN A 53 9.14 -10.72 8.26
N GLN A 54 8.71 -11.63 7.40
CA GLN A 54 7.93 -12.78 7.82
C GLN A 54 8.91 -13.89 8.25
N CYS A 55 8.72 -14.39 9.48
CA CYS A 55 9.20 -15.72 9.76
C CYS A 55 8.18 -16.69 9.12
N GLY A 56 8.58 -17.42 8.07
CA GLY A 56 7.77 -18.51 7.55
C GLY A 56 7.42 -19.51 8.66
N GLU A 57 6.44 -20.37 8.43
CA GLU A 57 6.08 -21.46 9.36
C GLU A 57 7.31 -22.33 9.71
N ASN A 58 8.25 -22.44 8.80
CA ASN A 58 9.61 -22.93 9.07
C ASN A 58 10.48 -21.75 9.48
N LYS A 59 10.73 -21.62 10.77
CA LYS A 59 11.45 -20.53 11.49
C LYS A 59 12.85 -20.14 10.97
N THR A 60 13.27 -20.58 9.79
CA THR A 60 14.65 -20.51 9.28
C THR A 60 14.90 -19.40 8.24
N SER A 61 13.89 -18.80 7.63
CA SER A 61 14.10 -17.68 6.72
C SER A 61 13.13 -16.53 7.01
N SER A 62 13.66 -15.35 7.28
CA SER A 62 12.87 -14.10 7.35
C SER A 62 12.99 -13.38 6.02
N GLU A 63 12.09 -13.68 5.09
CA GLU A 63 12.03 -13.02 3.79
C GLU A 63 11.28 -11.69 3.91
N PRO A 64 11.76 -10.62 3.24
CA PRO A 64 11.00 -9.36 3.14
C PRO A 64 9.65 -9.57 2.48
N CYS A 65 8.59 -9.10 3.10
CA CYS A 65 7.23 -9.25 2.62
C CYS A 65 6.44 -7.94 2.68
N LEU A 66 5.48 -7.81 1.80
CA LEU A 66 4.42 -6.83 1.85
C LEU A 66 3.32 -7.33 2.79
N ILE A 67 2.82 -6.46 3.66
CA ILE A 67 1.79 -6.74 4.66
C ILE A 67 0.54 -5.99 4.28
N LEU A 68 -0.52 -6.72 3.96
CA LEU A 68 -1.81 -6.20 3.50
C LEU A 68 -2.95 -6.66 4.40
N ASN A 69 -4.01 -5.87 4.45
CA ASN A 69 -5.28 -6.27 5.04
C ASN A 69 -6.20 -6.85 3.96
N LYS A 70 -6.85 -7.98 4.24
CA LYS A 70 -8.01 -8.45 3.48
C LYS A 70 -9.27 -7.86 4.09
N ARG A 71 -10.04 -7.13 3.28
CA ARG A 71 -11.25 -6.43 3.73
C ARG A 71 -12.34 -7.43 4.10
N SER A 72 -12.97 -7.23 5.24
CA SER A 72 -14.07 -8.10 5.68
C SER A 72 -15.32 -7.94 4.78
N ARG A 73 -16.22 -8.92 4.86
CA ARG A 73 -17.50 -8.87 4.12
C ARG A 73 -18.44 -7.76 4.60
N LYS A 74 -18.15 -7.12 5.74
CA LYS A 74 -18.99 -6.08 6.35
C LYS A 74 -18.67 -4.67 5.85
N VAL A 75 -17.62 -4.50 5.05
CA VAL A 75 -17.19 -3.20 4.53
C VAL A 75 -17.26 -3.17 3.00
N ARG A 76 -17.19 -1.97 2.43
CA ARG A 76 -17.12 -1.80 0.97
C ARG A 76 -15.90 -2.54 0.41
N GLN A 77 -16.01 -3.02 -0.82
CA GLN A 77 -14.96 -3.78 -1.51
C GLN A 77 -14.54 -5.03 -0.70
N PRO A 78 -15.50 -5.90 -0.35
CA PRO A 78 -15.25 -7.07 0.47
C PRO A 78 -14.28 -8.04 -0.22
N GLY A 79 -13.36 -8.61 0.55
CA GLY A 79 -12.37 -9.57 0.05
C GLY A 79 -11.17 -8.97 -0.67
N ASP A 80 -11.17 -7.66 -0.95
CA ASP A 80 -10.01 -7.00 -1.58
C ASP A 80 -8.83 -6.92 -0.63
N LEU A 81 -7.63 -7.10 -1.18
CA LEU A 81 -6.39 -6.78 -0.50
C LEU A 81 -6.12 -5.29 -0.56
N CYS A 82 -5.88 -4.66 0.58
CA CYS A 82 -5.56 -3.24 0.66
C CYS A 82 -4.36 -2.96 1.57
N CYS A 83 -3.64 -1.89 1.25
CA CYS A 83 -2.73 -1.29 2.22
C CYS A 83 -3.57 -0.78 3.40
N PRO A 84 -3.18 -1.07 4.66
CA PRO A 84 -3.87 -0.55 5.82
C PRO A 84 -3.82 0.98 5.85
N GLY A 85 -4.93 1.59 6.27
CA GLY A 85 -5.08 3.04 6.29
C GLY A 85 -6.48 3.50 5.95
N GLY A 86 -6.72 4.81 5.98
CA GLY A 86 -8.06 5.36 5.80
C GLY A 86 -8.11 6.86 5.60
N SER A 87 -9.27 7.43 5.88
CA SER A 87 -9.54 8.85 5.65
C SER A 87 -8.95 9.73 6.76
N VAL A 88 -8.52 10.93 6.39
CA VAL A 88 -8.06 11.92 7.35
C VAL A 88 -9.22 12.35 8.28
N SER A 89 -8.98 12.26 9.58
CA SER A 89 -9.81 12.85 10.62
C SER A 89 -9.19 14.18 11.06
N PRO A 90 -9.68 15.35 10.56
CA PRO A 90 -8.91 16.60 10.63
C PRO A 90 -8.48 17.01 12.03
N ARG A 91 -9.38 16.87 13.02
CA ARG A 91 -9.10 17.27 14.41
C ARG A 91 -8.17 16.28 15.12
N LEU A 92 -8.50 14.99 15.01
CA LEU A 92 -7.76 13.92 15.70
C LEU A 92 -6.36 13.78 15.11
N ASP A 93 -6.26 13.69 13.78
CA ASP A 93 -4.99 13.48 13.10
C ASP A 93 -4.07 14.71 13.20
N ALA A 94 -4.63 15.93 13.27
CA ALA A 94 -3.85 17.13 13.56
C ALA A 94 -3.21 17.08 14.96
N CYS A 95 -3.97 16.64 15.97
CA CYS A 95 -3.45 16.44 17.31
C CYS A 95 -2.34 15.38 17.34
N LEU A 96 -2.62 14.19 16.78
CA LEU A 96 -1.65 13.09 16.71
C LEU A 96 -0.40 13.49 15.92
N SER A 97 -0.56 14.26 14.85
CA SER A 97 0.57 14.73 14.04
C SER A 97 1.56 15.59 14.83
N THR A 98 1.08 16.32 15.84
CA THR A 98 1.95 17.12 16.72
C THR A 98 2.81 16.23 17.60
N LEU A 99 2.27 15.11 18.07
CA LEU A 99 3.02 14.14 18.87
C LEU A 99 4.14 13.47 18.06
N LEU A 100 3.96 13.26 16.75
CA LEU A 100 4.97 12.63 15.90
C LEU A 100 6.27 13.42 15.79
N THR A 101 6.26 14.70 16.14
CA THR A 101 7.45 15.58 16.14
C THR A 101 8.15 15.66 17.48
N LEU A 102 7.70 14.91 18.47
CA LEU A 102 8.40 14.80 19.76
C LEU A 102 9.58 13.83 19.67
N PRO A 103 10.65 14.04 20.48
CA PRO A 103 11.78 13.11 20.51
C PRO A 103 11.37 11.67 20.75
N GLY A 104 11.95 10.74 19.99
CA GLY A 104 11.65 9.29 20.07
C GLY A 104 10.43 8.81 19.28
N PHE A 105 9.61 9.71 18.76
CA PHE A 105 8.48 9.33 17.91
C PHE A 105 8.89 8.94 16.47
N PRO A 106 8.06 8.17 15.74
CA PRO A 106 8.43 7.57 14.45
C PRO A 106 8.94 8.57 13.42
N LEU A 107 8.33 9.75 13.33
CA LEU A 107 8.71 10.74 12.33
C LEU A 107 10.09 11.36 12.63
N MET A 108 10.39 11.60 13.92
CA MET A 108 11.70 12.11 14.33
C MET A 108 12.86 11.11 14.12
N ARG A 109 12.52 9.83 13.99
CA ARG A 109 13.50 8.77 13.67
C ARG A 109 13.71 8.59 12.17
N TRP A 110 12.90 9.23 11.32
CA TRP A 110 13.11 9.23 9.89
C TRP A 110 14.32 10.09 9.53
N PRO A 111 15.39 9.51 8.95
CA PRO A 111 16.66 10.23 8.74
C PRO A 111 16.51 11.49 7.90
N CYS A 112 15.54 11.52 7.01
CA CYS A 112 15.30 12.64 6.09
C CYS A 112 14.43 13.75 6.69
N TRP A 113 13.87 13.59 7.91
CA TRP A 113 12.86 14.50 8.46
C TRP A 113 13.32 15.95 8.61
N SER A 114 14.48 16.18 9.22
CA SER A 114 14.97 17.55 9.45
C SER A 114 15.17 18.28 8.12
N GLN A 115 15.86 17.63 7.19
CA GLN A 115 16.14 18.18 5.86
C GLN A 115 14.86 18.41 5.05
N TRP A 116 13.89 17.47 5.14
CA TRP A 116 12.58 17.61 4.48
C TRP A 116 11.80 18.80 5.03
N ARG A 117 11.70 18.91 6.34
CA ARG A 117 10.99 19.99 7.02
C ARG A 117 11.55 21.38 6.67
N ASP A 118 12.88 21.49 6.62
CA ASP A 118 13.54 22.75 6.38
C ASP A 118 13.46 23.18 4.90
N ARG A 119 13.46 22.21 3.99
CA ARG A 119 13.41 22.48 2.55
C ARG A 119 11.99 22.58 1.98
N TYR A 120 11.03 21.82 2.52
CA TYR A 120 9.66 21.72 2.04
C TYR A 120 8.65 21.83 3.19
N PRO A 121 8.50 23.00 3.84
CA PRO A 121 7.70 23.15 5.06
C PRO A 121 6.22 22.82 4.88
N ASP A 122 5.63 23.13 3.72
CA ASP A 122 4.23 22.84 3.44
C ASP A 122 3.99 21.35 3.23
N GLU A 123 4.87 20.70 2.47
CA GLU A 123 4.82 19.25 2.30
C GLU A 123 5.10 18.51 3.61
N ALA A 124 6.00 19.03 4.45
CA ALA A 124 6.28 18.47 5.76
C ALA A 124 5.05 18.53 6.67
N ARG A 125 4.25 19.60 6.63
CA ARG A 125 2.98 19.70 7.35
C ARG A 125 1.98 18.64 6.87
N MET A 126 1.86 18.48 5.55
CA MET A 126 0.97 17.48 4.96
C MET A 126 1.45 16.06 5.26
N LEU A 127 2.73 15.77 5.07
CA LEU A 127 3.32 14.46 5.38
C LEU A 127 3.08 14.07 6.85
N LYS A 128 3.30 15.02 7.77
CA LYS A 128 3.07 14.79 9.19
C LYS A 128 1.61 14.41 9.49
N LEU A 129 0.64 15.12 8.89
CA LEU A 129 -0.78 14.83 9.04
C LEU A 129 -1.14 13.45 8.46
N LEU A 130 -0.72 13.18 7.24
CA LEU A 130 -1.02 11.93 6.55
C LEU A 130 -0.37 10.72 7.22
N PHE A 131 0.86 10.89 7.73
CA PHE A 131 1.53 9.81 8.46
C PHE A 131 0.84 9.52 9.79
N ALA A 132 0.36 10.54 10.51
CA ALA A 132 -0.46 10.37 11.71
C ALA A 132 -1.76 9.61 11.39
N THR A 133 -2.45 9.98 10.30
CA THR A 133 -3.64 9.27 9.81
C THR A 133 -3.33 7.80 9.53
N GLY A 134 -2.29 7.52 8.76
CA GLY A 134 -1.90 6.14 8.42
C GLY A 134 -1.59 5.30 9.67
N LEU A 135 -0.85 5.85 10.63
CA LEU A 135 -0.53 5.16 11.89
C LEU A 135 -1.78 4.90 12.75
N ARG A 136 -2.68 5.88 12.85
CA ARG A 136 -3.95 5.73 13.60
C ARG A 136 -4.80 4.62 13.00
N GLU A 137 -5.06 4.69 11.70
CA GLU A 137 -5.86 3.70 11.00
C GLU A 137 -5.25 2.29 11.13
N CYS A 138 -3.94 2.15 10.93
CA CYS A 138 -3.26 0.87 11.12
C CYS A 138 -3.36 0.34 12.56
N PHE A 139 -3.33 1.24 13.55
CA PHE A 139 -3.57 0.83 14.94
C PHE A 139 -5.01 0.38 15.15
N GLU A 140 -6.00 1.08 14.60
CA GLU A 140 -7.42 0.75 14.70
C GLU A 140 -7.73 -0.57 13.99
N GLU A 141 -7.26 -0.75 12.76
CA GLU A 141 -7.54 -1.91 11.91
C GLU A 141 -6.83 -3.20 12.36
N MET A 142 -5.55 -3.11 12.76
CA MET A 142 -4.71 -4.29 12.95
C MET A 142 -3.80 -4.24 14.19
N ARG A 143 -3.99 -3.26 15.09
CA ARG A 143 -3.16 -3.05 16.29
C ARG A 143 -1.66 -2.96 15.98
N LEU A 144 -1.34 -2.28 14.88
CA LEU A 144 0.03 -1.94 14.56
C LEU A 144 0.61 -1.04 15.67
N ASN A 145 1.76 -1.44 16.24
CA ASN A 145 2.48 -0.59 17.18
C ASN A 145 3.12 0.60 16.46
N PRO A 146 2.62 1.84 16.61
CA PRO A 146 3.15 2.98 15.89
C PRO A 146 4.62 3.27 16.20
N PHE A 147 5.08 2.97 17.41
CA PHE A 147 6.50 3.16 17.80
C PHE A 147 7.44 2.14 17.14
N GLY A 148 6.91 1.05 16.60
CA GLY A 148 7.67 0.05 15.85
C GLY A 148 7.83 0.37 14.37
N VAL A 149 7.16 1.41 13.87
CA VAL A 149 7.15 1.76 12.44
C VAL A 149 8.34 2.65 12.10
N GLN A 150 9.03 2.33 11.02
CA GLN A 150 10.07 3.15 10.41
C GLN A 150 9.55 3.68 9.07
N LEU A 151 9.39 5.01 8.95
CA LEU A 151 9.02 5.63 7.69
C LEU A 151 10.20 5.52 6.71
N MET A 152 9.94 5.02 5.51
CA MET A 152 10.91 4.99 4.41
C MET A 152 10.77 6.21 3.51
N GLY A 153 9.55 6.66 3.27
CA GLY A 153 9.24 7.87 2.50
C GLY A 153 7.86 7.84 1.86
N PRO A 154 7.38 8.99 1.40
CA PRO A 154 6.13 9.06 0.65
C PRO A 154 6.28 8.49 -0.76
N LEU A 155 5.19 7.92 -1.26
CA LEU A 155 5.03 7.40 -2.62
C LEU A 155 4.11 8.31 -3.44
N PRO A 156 4.07 8.19 -4.78
CA PRO A 156 3.17 8.98 -5.61
C PRO A 156 1.72 8.84 -5.19
N PRO A 157 0.98 9.95 -5.06
CA PRO A 157 -0.44 9.90 -4.77
C PRO A 157 -1.22 9.21 -5.89
N ARG A 158 -2.36 8.62 -5.52
CA ARG A 158 -3.26 7.95 -6.47
C ARG A 158 -4.66 8.55 -6.37
N ARG A 159 -5.15 9.13 -7.47
CA ARG A 159 -6.50 9.69 -7.54
C ARG A 159 -7.50 8.62 -7.92
N LEU A 160 -8.51 8.44 -7.08
CA LEU A 160 -9.65 7.55 -7.33
C LEU A 160 -10.84 8.38 -7.78
N LEU A 161 -10.96 8.61 -9.08
CA LEU A 161 -11.99 9.49 -9.66
C LEU A 161 -13.40 9.03 -9.29
N MET A 162 -13.66 7.72 -9.34
CA MET A 162 -14.97 7.15 -9.00
C MET A 162 -15.41 7.44 -7.55
N PHE A 163 -14.44 7.53 -6.63
CA PHE A 163 -14.72 7.75 -5.21
C PHE A 163 -14.44 9.20 -4.76
N ARG A 164 -14.02 10.08 -5.67
CA ARG A 164 -13.56 11.43 -5.37
C ARG A 164 -12.56 11.49 -4.22
N ARG A 165 -11.61 10.54 -4.22
CA ARG A 165 -10.57 10.40 -3.21
C ARG A 165 -9.18 10.49 -3.83
N VAL A 166 -8.24 11.01 -3.05
CA VAL A 166 -6.82 10.87 -3.31
C VAL A 166 -6.20 10.05 -2.18
N ILE A 167 -5.47 9.02 -2.57
CA ILE A 167 -4.71 8.17 -1.65
C ILE A 167 -3.27 8.65 -1.66
N PHE A 168 -2.73 8.92 -0.48
CA PHE A 168 -1.33 9.25 -0.22
C PHE A 168 -0.66 8.04 0.41
N PRO A 169 0.01 7.18 -0.37
CA PRO A 169 0.71 6.04 0.17
C PRO A 169 2.08 6.44 0.70
N MET A 170 2.48 5.80 1.78
CA MET A 170 3.82 5.95 2.37
C MET A 170 4.42 4.58 2.60
N ALA A 171 5.65 4.37 2.15
CA ALA A 171 6.39 3.15 2.43
C ALA A 171 6.88 3.17 3.88
N ALA A 172 6.63 2.08 4.59
CA ALA A 172 7.01 1.94 5.99
C ALA A 172 7.52 0.52 6.28
N TRP A 173 8.57 0.42 7.09
CA TRP A 173 9.19 -0.83 7.49
C TRP A 173 8.86 -1.18 8.94
N ILE A 174 8.52 -2.45 9.20
CA ILE A 174 8.23 -2.99 10.53
C ILE A 174 9.26 -4.07 10.87
N PRO A 175 10.28 -3.75 11.68
CA PRO A 175 11.36 -4.70 11.96
C PRO A 175 11.00 -5.81 12.95
N ARG A 176 10.00 -5.59 13.82
CA ARG A 176 9.80 -6.46 15.00
C ARG A 176 8.40 -7.05 15.16
N GLN A 177 7.34 -6.33 14.79
CA GLN A 177 5.99 -6.80 15.03
C GLN A 177 5.62 -7.92 14.04
N LYS A 178 5.30 -9.11 14.55
CA LYS A 178 4.99 -10.31 13.76
C LYS A 178 3.52 -10.74 13.87
N ARG A 179 2.79 -10.20 14.86
CA ARG A 179 1.39 -10.55 15.12
C ARG A 179 0.55 -9.29 15.15
N PHE A 180 -0.58 -9.37 14.49
CA PHE A 180 -1.56 -8.30 14.42
C PHE A 180 -2.91 -8.80 14.94
N ALA A 181 -3.61 -7.95 15.68
CA ALA A 181 -4.98 -8.21 16.13
C ALA A 181 -5.93 -7.36 15.29
N VAL A 182 -6.62 -8.00 14.36
CA VAL A 182 -7.51 -7.32 13.42
C VAL A 182 -8.83 -6.94 14.07
N ASN A 183 -9.43 -5.83 13.59
CA ASN A 183 -10.77 -5.40 13.98
C ASN A 183 -11.83 -6.02 13.03
N TRP A 184 -13.09 -5.58 13.16
CA TRP A 184 -14.21 -6.10 12.37
C TRP A 184 -14.17 -5.71 10.86
N GLU A 185 -13.37 -4.73 10.49
CA GLU A 185 -13.20 -4.28 9.10
C GLU A 185 -12.23 -5.16 8.31
N VAL A 186 -11.37 -5.88 9.02
CA VAL A 186 -10.32 -6.71 8.45
C VAL A 186 -10.62 -8.19 8.70
N GLU A 187 -10.70 -8.98 7.62
CA GLU A 187 -10.88 -10.43 7.72
C GLU A 187 -9.61 -11.11 8.24
N LYS A 188 -8.47 -10.76 7.64
CA LYS A 188 -7.15 -11.28 8.01
C LYS A 188 -6.03 -10.38 7.48
N VAL A 189 -4.83 -10.58 8.02
CA VAL A 189 -3.60 -10.00 7.47
C VAL A 189 -2.97 -10.98 6.49
N VAL A 190 -2.59 -10.50 5.32
CA VAL A 190 -1.96 -11.29 4.26
C VAL A 190 -0.53 -10.81 4.06
N TYR A 191 0.40 -11.75 4.05
CA TYR A 191 1.82 -11.51 3.85
C TYR A 191 2.21 -12.04 2.47
N ILE A 192 2.69 -11.17 1.60
CA ILE A 192 3.14 -11.56 0.26
C ILE A 192 4.65 -11.31 0.15
N PRO A 193 5.47 -12.35 -0.03
CA PRO A 193 6.91 -12.18 -0.24
C PRO A 193 7.20 -11.21 -1.39
N LEU A 194 8.14 -10.28 -1.21
CA LEU A 194 8.51 -9.34 -2.27
C LEU A 194 9.01 -10.09 -3.52
N ARG A 195 9.70 -11.21 -3.33
CA ARG A 195 10.15 -12.08 -4.44
C ARG A 195 8.98 -12.60 -5.27
N TYR A 196 7.85 -12.90 -4.63
CA TYR A 196 6.64 -13.35 -5.33
C TYR A 196 6.04 -12.22 -6.18
N LEU A 197 6.01 -11.00 -5.64
CA LEU A 197 5.49 -9.82 -6.37
C LEU A 197 6.37 -9.44 -7.57
N LEU A 198 7.66 -9.71 -7.51
CA LEU A 198 8.63 -9.48 -8.58
C LEU A 198 8.66 -10.60 -9.63
N ASN A 199 7.90 -11.69 -9.44
CA ASN A 199 7.83 -12.78 -10.41
C ASN A 199 6.78 -12.44 -11.48
N PRO A 200 7.15 -12.31 -12.78
CA PRO A 200 6.19 -12.07 -13.86
C PRO A 200 5.06 -13.11 -13.94
N ASP A 201 5.33 -14.36 -13.57
CA ASP A 201 4.34 -15.46 -13.62
C ASP A 201 3.22 -15.33 -12.58
N SER A 202 3.38 -14.45 -11.58
CA SER A 202 2.33 -14.16 -10.59
C SER A 202 1.29 -13.18 -11.11
N HIS A 203 1.56 -12.53 -12.24
CA HIS A 203 0.69 -11.51 -12.83
C HIS A 203 -0.38 -12.13 -13.73
N ALA A 204 -1.58 -11.55 -13.71
CA ALA A 204 -2.71 -11.97 -14.54
C ALA A 204 -3.56 -10.76 -14.93
N CYS A 205 -4.45 -10.97 -15.88
CA CYS A 205 -5.51 -10.03 -16.27
C CYS A 205 -6.81 -10.42 -15.58
N TYR A 206 -7.30 -9.58 -14.67
CA TYR A 206 -8.58 -9.78 -13.99
C TYR A 206 -9.70 -9.16 -14.80
N ARG A 207 -10.49 -9.97 -15.48
CA ARG A 207 -11.68 -9.56 -16.24
C ARG A 207 -12.90 -9.54 -15.34
N VAL A 208 -13.34 -8.35 -14.99
CA VAL A 208 -14.50 -8.13 -14.14
C VAL A 208 -15.75 -7.99 -15.02
N GLN A 209 -16.73 -8.85 -14.78
CA GLN A 209 -18.08 -8.70 -15.33
C GLN A 209 -18.92 -7.85 -14.36
N PHE A 210 -19.60 -6.86 -14.89
CA PHE A 210 -20.50 -6.01 -14.11
C PHE A 210 -21.93 -6.53 -14.11
N THR A 211 -22.60 -6.45 -12.95
CA THR A 211 -24.04 -6.70 -12.89
C THR A 211 -24.81 -5.60 -13.63
N PRO A 212 -26.06 -5.84 -14.06
CA PRO A 212 -26.84 -4.88 -14.85
C PRO A 212 -26.95 -3.48 -14.25
N TYR A 213 -26.92 -3.39 -12.92
CA TYR A 213 -26.95 -2.09 -12.22
C TYR A 213 -25.65 -1.30 -12.42
N ILE A 214 -24.50 -1.96 -12.26
CA ILE A 214 -23.19 -1.35 -12.44
C ILE A 214 -22.93 -1.07 -13.93
N GLU A 215 -23.33 -1.98 -14.81
CA GLU A 215 -23.25 -1.81 -16.27
C GLU A 215 -23.92 -0.50 -16.71
N ARG A 216 -25.14 -0.22 -16.23
CA ARG A 216 -25.84 1.03 -16.52
C ARG A 216 -25.11 2.29 -16.07
N LYS A 217 -24.40 2.23 -14.93
CA LYS A 217 -23.61 3.36 -14.41
C LYS A 217 -22.31 3.59 -15.16
N LEU A 218 -21.63 2.51 -15.55
CA LEU A 218 -20.32 2.57 -16.18
C LEU A 218 -20.35 2.51 -17.70
N HIS A 219 -21.54 2.22 -18.31
CA HIS A 219 -21.74 2.01 -19.75
C HIS A 219 -20.79 0.95 -20.34
N ARG A 220 -20.48 -0.09 -19.53
CA ARG A 220 -19.57 -1.20 -19.90
C ARG A 220 -20.05 -2.51 -19.27
N LYS A 221 -19.98 -3.62 -20.04
CA LYS A 221 -20.31 -4.97 -19.53
C LYS A 221 -19.17 -5.61 -18.75
N THR A 222 -17.96 -5.38 -19.22
CA THR A 222 -16.73 -5.94 -18.63
C THR A 222 -15.62 -4.91 -18.60
N GLN A 223 -14.68 -5.10 -17.71
CA GLN A 223 -13.44 -4.32 -17.68
C GLN A 223 -12.28 -5.20 -17.22
N ASP A 224 -11.15 -5.04 -17.91
CA ASP A 224 -9.92 -5.75 -17.61
C ASP A 224 -9.04 -4.90 -16.68
N PHE A 225 -8.49 -5.56 -15.67
CA PHE A 225 -7.57 -4.95 -14.69
C PHE A 225 -6.31 -5.81 -14.56
N PRO A 226 -5.13 -5.22 -14.48
CA PRO A 226 -3.95 -5.96 -14.11
C PRO A 226 -4.04 -6.38 -12.63
N CYS A 227 -3.57 -7.59 -12.33
CA CYS A 227 -3.58 -8.10 -10.97
C CYS A 227 -2.40 -9.03 -10.71
N ILE A 228 -2.18 -9.35 -9.43
CA ILE A 228 -1.30 -10.42 -8.97
C ILE A 228 -2.17 -11.46 -8.26
N VAL A 229 -1.98 -12.73 -8.62
CA VAL A 229 -2.64 -13.87 -7.99
C VAL A 229 -1.67 -14.49 -7.01
N TYR A 230 -1.86 -14.21 -5.72
CA TYR A 230 -1.04 -14.83 -4.69
C TYR A 230 -1.63 -16.17 -4.26
N LYS A 231 -0.93 -17.24 -4.60
CA LYS A 231 -1.30 -18.60 -4.24
C LYS A 231 -0.64 -18.95 -2.90
N ASN A 232 -1.44 -18.99 -1.84
CA ASN A 232 -1.04 -19.55 -0.56
C ASN A 232 -1.60 -20.97 -0.43
N GLN A 233 -1.07 -21.76 0.51
CA GLN A 233 -1.39 -23.19 0.66
C GLN A 233 -2.89 -23.52 0.68
N ASN A 234 -3.74 -22.62 1.18
CA ASN A 234 -5.18 -22.85 1.38
C ASN A 234 -6.10 -21.95 0.55
N GLU A 235 -5.61 -20.85 0.00
CA GLU A 235 -6.45 -19.85 -0.69
C GLU A 235 -5.66 -19.07 -1.74
N ASN A 236 -6.37 -18.62 -2.77
CA ASN A 236 -5.83 -17.68 -3.74
C ASN A 236 -6.28 -16.26 -3.33
N GLU A 237 -5.31 -15.38 -3.13
CA GLU A 237 -5.58 -13.97 -2.87
C GLU A 237 -5.34 -13.14 -4.13
N LEU A 238 -6.21 -12.17 -4.36
CA LEU A 238 -6.14 -11.31 -5.53
C LEU A 238 -5.73 -9.89 -5.14
N LEU A 239 -4.60 -9.44 -5.65
CA LEU A 239 -4.14 -8.07 -5.50
C LEU A 239 -4.39 -7.30 -6.81
N TRP A 240 -5.32 -6.36 -6.79
CA TRP A 240 -5.74 -5.59 -7.96
C TRP A 240 -6.13 -4.15 -7.61
N GLY A 241 -6.61 -3.38 -8.58
CA GLY A 241 -7.14 -2.03 -8.36
C GLY A 241 -6.09 -1.03 -7.87
N ALA A 242 -6.49 -0.14 -6.95
CA ALA A 242 -5.62 0.91 -6.44
C ALA A 242 -4.38 0.36 -5.73
N THR A 243 -4.55 -0.69 -4.94
CA THR A 243 -3.46 -1.33 -4.19
C THR A 243 -2.42 -1.93 -5.13
N TYR A 244 -2.86 -2.60 -6.19
CA TYR A 244 -1.95 -3.09 -7.24
C TYR A 244 -1.08 -1.96 -7.80
N HIS A 245 -1.68 -0.83 -8.19
CA HIS A 245 -0.94 0.29 -8.76
C HIS A 245 0.02 0.95 -7.77
N ILE A 246 -0.31 0.99 -6.48
CA ILE A 246 0.61 1.46 -5.43
C ILE A 246 1.81 0.51 -5.32
N VAL A 247 1.54 -0.79 -5.25
CA VAL A 247 2.56 -1.83 -5.14
C VAL A 247 3.48 -1.85 -6.36
N ILE A 248 2.92 -1.86 -7.58
CA ILE A 248 3.74 -1.83 -8.79
C ILE A 248 4.60 -0.57 -8.87
N GLY A 249 4.03 0.60 -8.58
CA GLY A 249 4.82 1.82 -8.55
C GLY A 249 5.98 1.79 -7.54
N PHE A 250 5.79 1.14 -6.40
CA PHE A 250 6.85 0.90 -5.43
C PHE A 250 7.91 -0.08 -6.00
N LEU A 251 7.49 -1.20 -6.61
CA LEU A 251 8.41 -2.19 -7.19
C LEU A 251 9.22 -1.61 -8.35
N GLU A 252 8.59 -0.78 -9.19
CA GLU A 252 9.29 -0.05 -10.25
C GLU A 252 10.37 0.87 -9.70
N MET A 253 10.05 1.64 -8.66
CA MET A 253 10.99 2.59 -8.07
C MET A 253 12.17 1.91 -7.37
N ILE A 254 11.91 0.87 -6.60
CA ILE A 254 12.94 0.24 -5.75
C ILE A 254 13.75 -0.81 -6.51
N PHE A 255 13.09 -1.58 -7.38
CA PHE A 255 13.72 -2.73 -8.05
C PHE A 255 13.88 -2.54 -9.55
N GLY A 256 13.40 -1.44 -10.13
CA GLY A 256 13.35 -1.26 -11.59
C GLY A 256 12.40 -2.26 -12.28
N PHE A 257 11.49 -2.88 -11.52
CA PHE A 257 10.58 -3.90 -12.02
C PHE A 257 9.60 -3.31 -13.04
N LYS A 258 9.43 -3.99 -14.17
CA LYS A 258 8.42 -3.65 -15.16
C LYS A 258 7.40 -4.78 -15.22
N PRO A 259 6.11 -4.50 -14.93
CA PRO A 259 5.08 -5.50 -15.01
C PRO A 259 4.95 -6.02 -16.46
N PRO A 260 4.56 -7.29 -16.66
CA PRO A 260 4.29 -7.82 -17.98
C PRO A 260 3.18 -7.05 -18.70
N ASP A 261 3.20 -7.06 -20.04
CA ASP A 261 2.12 -6.49 -20.84
C ASP A 261 0.82 -7.26 -20.55
N MET A 262 -0.23 -6.51 -20.22
CA MET A 262 -1.54 -7.08 -19.88
C MET A 262 -2.11 -7.97 -21.01
N ALA A 263 -1.81 -7.67 -22.27
CA ALA A 263 -2.23 -8.47 -23.42
C ALA A 263 -1.64 -9.89 -23.46
N SER A 264 -0.49 -10.10 -22.80
CA SER A 264 0.19 -11.39 -22.72
C SER A 264 -0.21 -12.24 -21.51
N LEU A 265 -1.02 -11.68 -20.59
CA LEU A 265 -1.35 -12.32 -19.33
C LEU A 265 -2.53 -13.30 -19.47
N SER A 266 -2.51 -14.34 -18.64
CA SER A 266 -3.66 -15.24 -18.47
C SER A 266 -4.85 -14.46 -17.90
N VAL A 267 -6.05 -14.72 -18.43
CA VAL A 267 -7.27 -14.05 -17.97
C VAL A 267 -7.92 -14.87 -16.87
N ILE A 268 -8.22 -14.22 -15.76
CA ILE A 268 -9.07 -14.73 -14.69
C ILE A 268 -10.38 -13.93 -14.66
N HIS A 269 -11.48 -14.58 -14.35
CA HIS A 269 -12.80 -13.96 -14.37
C HIS A 269 -13.34 -13.70 -12.98
N GLY A 270 -14.02 -12.59 -12.81
CA GLY A 270 -14.76 -12.24 -11.60
C GLY A 270 -16.02 -11.47 -11.92
N VAL A 271 -16.90 -11.33 -10.92
CA VAL A 271 -18.14 -10.58 -11.01
C VAL A 271 -18.12 -9.48 -9.96
N MET A 272 -18.46 -8.25 -10.35
CA MET A 272 -18.66 -7.15 -9.42
C MET A 272 -20.16 -6.98 -9.18
N GLU A 273 -20.57 -7.24 -7.95
CA GLU A 273 -21.94 -7.10 -7.49
C GLU A 273 -22.18 -5.71 -6.88
N GLU A 274 -23.45 -5.36 -6.65
CA GLU A 274 -23.82 -4.04 -6.10
C GLU A 274 -23.27 -3.80 -4.69
N ASN A 275 -23.24 -4.85 -3.87
CA ASN A 275 -22.69 -4.85 -2.52
C ASN A 275 -21.19 -4.48 -2.47
N TYR A 276 -20.45 -4.72 -3.56
CA TYR A 276 -19.07 -4.32 -3.67
C TYR A 276 -18.88 -2.79 -3.52
N LEU A 277 -19.83 -2.01 -4.06
CA LEU A 277 -19.77 -0.54 -3.98
C LEU A 277 -20.43 0.02 -2.70
N THR A 278 -21.45 -0.66 -2.18
CA THR A 278 -22.25 -0.15 -1.04
C THR A 278 -21.78 -0.64 0.31
N GLY A 279 -21.20 -1.85 0.38
CA GLY A 279 -20.78 -2.48 1.63
C GLY A 279 -21.96 -3.03 2.46
N SER A 280 -23.13 -3.15 1.87
CA SER A 280 -24.29 -3.80 2.48
C SER A 280 -24.34 -5.26 2.03
N GLY A 281 -23.86 -6.16 2.88
CA GLY A 281 -24.11 -7.60 2.81
C GLY A 281 -25.09 -8.00 3.88
#